data_1c9286759de77dc6f4699109a786474a
#
_entry.id   1c9286759de77dc6f4699109a786474a
#
_cell.length_a   1.000
_cell.length_b   1.000
_cell.length_c   1.000
_cell.angle_alpha   90.00
_cell.angle_beta   90.00
_cell.angle_gamma   90.00
#
_symmetry.space_group_name_H-M   'P 1'
#
loop_
_entity.id
_entity.type
_entity.pdbx_description
1 polymer ?
#
loop_
_entity_poly.entity_id
_entity_poly.type
_entity_poly.pdbx_seq_one_letter_code
_entity_poly.pdbx_strand_id
1 'polypeptide(L)'
;MARTEPTTGKTTTMTGEAGEGNSTQREHPGTPAALPNGPLTGLTVIDLTRVLAGPYCTMILADLGARVIKVEQPGSGDDSRAFGPFVKGKSAYFSSLNRGKESIALDLKSDEDKAIFHKLLERADVLVENFRPGTMEKLGFGFETLHEKYPRLIYAAASGFGHTGPYSKRAAYDMVVQAMGGLMSVT
;
A
#
# COMPACT_ATOMS: atom_id res chain seq x y z
N MET A 1 -65.62 -13.31 -54.23
CA MET A 1 -66.55 -14.24 -53.58
C MET A 1 -65.89 -14.78 -52.32
N ALA A 2 -66.68 -14.89 -51.28
CA ALA A 2 -66.44 -15.45 -49.93
C ALA A 2 -65.71 -14.54 -48.93
N ARG A 3 -66.51 -13.98 -48.19
CA ARG A 3 -66.74 -13.68 -46.77
C ARG A 3 -66.09 -14.76 -45.85
N THR A 4 -65.56 -14.30 -44.74
CA THR A 4 -66.06 -14.69 -43.42
C THR A 4 -65.42 -13.84 -42.31
N GLU A 5 -66.27 -13.59 -41.38
CA GLU A 5 -66.21 -12.71 -40.22
C GLU A 5 -65.45 -13.31 -38.99
N PRO A 6 -65.49 -12.56 -37.86
CA PRO A 6 -64.45 -12.50 -36.88
C PRO A 6 -64.70 -13.45 -35.69
N THR A 7 -63.66 -13.75 -34.94
CA THR A 7 -63.80 -14.45 -33.67
C THR A 7 -63.21 -13.61 -32.54
N THR A 8 -64.11 -13.37 -31.64
CA THR A 8 -64.02 -12.67 -30.36
C THR A 8 -62.92 -13.16 -29.40
N GLY A 9 -62.43 -12.23 -28.77
CA GLY A 9 -61.76 -12.06 -27.53
C GLY A 9 -61.55 -13.15 -26.50
N LYS A 10 -60.42 -13.02 -25.83
CA LYS A 10 -60.33 -13.27 -24.39
C LYS A 10 -59.20 -12.34 -23.87
N THR A 11 -59.63 -11.40 -23.07
CA THR A 11 -58.77 -10.60 -22.20
C THR A 11 -58.26 -11.48 -21.09
N THR A 12 -56.94 -11.73 -21.07
CA THR A 12 -56.26 -12.32 -19.92
C THR A 12 -55.44 -11.23 -19.26
N THR A 13 -55.90 -10.79 -18.13
CA THR A 13 -55.18 -9.88 -17.22
C THR A 13 -54.01 -10.67 -16.64
N MET A 14 -52.78 -10.36 -17.04
CA MET A 14 -51.61 -10.81 -16.32
C MET A 14 -51.15 -9.70 -15.38
N THR A 15 -51.27 -10.01 -14.10
CA THR A 15 -50.68 -9.27 -12.99
C THR A 15 -49.16 -9.32 -13.12
N GLY A 16 -48.56 -8.15 -13.31
CA GLY A 16 -47.12 -7.99 -13.36
C GLY A 16 -46.49 -8.24 -11.99
N GLU A 17 -45.67 -9.28 -11.90
CA GLU A 17 -44.66 -9.37 -10.87
C GLU A 17 -43.51 -8.45 -11.24
N ALA A 18 -43.25 -7.50 -10.34
CA ALA A 18 -42.08 -6.60 -10.42
C ALA A 18 -40.82 -7.46 -10.19
N GLY A 19 -40.15 -7.80 -11.27
CA GLY A 19 -38.82 -8.39 -11.22
C GLY A 19 -37.85 -7.36 -10.64
N GLU A 20 -37.30 -7.68 -9.48
CA GLU A 20 -36.18 -6.95 -8.90
C GLU A 20 -35.01 -6.97 -9.90
N GLY A 21 -34.77 -5.81 -10.47
CA GLY A 21 -33.61 -5.58 -11.34
C GLY A 21 -32.32 -5.77 -10.55
N ASN A 22 -31.68 -6.91 -10.74
CA ASN A 22 -30.30 -7.13 -10.36
C ASN A 22 -29.43 -6.14 -11.12
N SER A 23 -29.14 -4.98 -10.48
CA SER A 23 -28.18 -4.02 -10.97
C SER A 23 -26.79 -4.62 -10.77
N THR A 24 -26.34 -5.38 -11.76
CA THR A 24 -24.92 -5.69 -11.91
C THR A 24 -24.18 -4.36 -12.04
N GLN A 25 -23.64 -3.87 -10.92
CA GLN A 25 -22.71 -2.76 -10.92
C GLN A 25 -21.54 -3.19 -11.81
N ARG A 26 -21.39 -2.50 -12.93
CA ARG A 26 -20.20 -2.63 -13.76
C ARG A 26 -19.04 -2.10 -12.93
N GLU A 27 -18.18 -3.01 -12.47
CA GLU A 27 -16.92 -2.64 -11.85
C GLU A 27 -16.12 -1.83 -12.88
N HIS A 28 -15.88 -0.56 -12.59
CA HIS A 28 -14.97 0.24 -13.38
C HIS A 28 -13.56 -0.34 -13.20
N PRO A 29 -12.79 -0.57 -14.29
CA PRO A 29 -11.40 -0.99 -14.17
C PRO A 29 -10.62 0.13 -13.45
N GLY A 30 -10.24 -0.10 -12.20
CA GLY A 30 -9.55 0.85 -11.34
C GLY A 30 -10.17 1.10 -9.97
N THR A 31 -11.31 0.49 -9.64
CA THR A 31 -11.80 0.50 -8.25
C THR A 31 -10.84 -0.31 -7.39
N PRO A 32 -10.22 0.27 -6.35
CA PRO A 32 -9.40 -0.50 -5.43
C PRO A 32 -10.22 -1.66 -4.87
N ALA A 33 -9.64 -2.87 -4.84
CA ALA A 33 -10.25 -3.99 -4.14
C ALA A 33 -10.60 -3.55 -2.72
N ALA A 34 -11.78 -3.92 -2.24
CA ALA A 34 -12.17 -3.63 -0.86
C ALA A 34 -11.07 -4.13 0.08
N LEU A 35 -10.61 -3.25 0.97
CA LEU A 35 -9.59 -3.62 1.95
C LEU A 35 -10.11 -4.78 2.80
N PRO A 36 -9.27 -5.78 3.13
CA PRO A 36 -9.70 -6.88 3.97
C PRO A 36 -10.19 -6.35 5.33
N ASN A 37 -11.31 -6.88 5.82
CA ASN A 37 -11.74 -6.63 7.19
C ASN A 37 -10.82 -7.40 8.13
N GLY A 38 -10.18 -6.69 9.05
CA GLY A 38 -9.23 -7.26 9.99
C GLY A 38 -9.06 -6.39 11.24
N PRO A 39 -8.24 -6.83 12.19
CA PRO A 39 -8.04 -6.13 13.47
C PRO A 39 -7.48 -4.71 13.32
N LEU A 40 -6.87 -4.37 12.17
CA LEU A 40 -6.31 -3.05 11.89
C LEU A 40 -7.18 -2.23 10.91
N THR A 41 -8.43 -2.64 10.68
CA THR A 41 -9.36 -1.87 9.85
C THR A 41 -9.56 -0.47 10.42
N GLY A 42 -9.41 0.54 9.54
CA GLY A 42 -9.51 1.96 9.92
C GLY A 42 -8.17 2.64 10.16
N LEU A 43 -7.07 1.88 10.32
CA LEU A 43 -5.73 2.46 10.41
C LEU A 43 -5.16 2.74 9.02
N THR A 44 -4.48 3.88 8.90
CA THR A 44 -3.76 4.30 7.69
C THR A 44 -2.26 4.33 7.94
N VAL A 45 -1.53 3.58 7.12
CA VAL A 45 -0.07 3.45 7.17
C VAL A 45 0.55 4.09 5.94
N ILE A 46 1.49 5.00 6.13
CA ILE A 46 2.35 5.52 5.07
C ILE A 46 3.63 4.69 5.03
N ASP A 47 3.90 4.07 3.91
CA ASP A 47 5.01 3.15 3.69
C ASP A 47 6.07 3.78 2.78
N LEU A 48 7.17 4.26 3.36
CA LEU A 48 8.37 4.73 2.64
C LEU A 48 9.42 3.63 2.47
N THR A 49 9.12 2.41 2.90
CA THR A 49 10.11 1.34 2.96
C THR A 49 10.46 0.78 1.58
N ARG A 50 11.63 0.14 1.49
CA ARG A 50 12.17 -0.40 0.24
C ARG A 50 12.72 -1.81 0.46
N VAL A 51 12.76 -2.58 -0.59
CA VAL A 51 13.37 -3.91 -0.72
C VAL A 51 12.62 -5.01 0.04
N LEU A 52 12.97 -5.34 1.32
CA LEU A 52 12.45 -6.53 2.00
C LEU A 52 11.85 -6.23 3.39
N ALA A 53 12.68 -5.92 4.37
CA ALA A 53 12.27 -5.94 5.77
C ALA A 53 11.10 -4.98 6.09
N GLY A 54 11.21 -3.73 5.65
CA GLY A 54 10.14 -2.76 5.81
C GLY A 54 8.89 -3.11 5.00
N PRO A 55 9.00 -3.39 3.69
CA PRO A 55 7.85 -3.81 2.88
C PRO A 55 7.14 -5.06 3.40
N TYR A 56 7.87 -6.02 3.97
CA TYR A 56 7.28 -7.20 4.61
C TYR A 56 6.45 -6.82 5.85
N CYS A 57 6.99 -5.93 6.69
CA CYS A 57 6.24 -5.42 7.84
C CYS A 57 4.94 -4.73 7.41
N THR A 58 5.00 -3.80 6.45
CA THR A 58 3.82 -3.06 6.00
C THR A 58 2.85 -3.94 5.21
N MET A 59 3.32 -5.01 4.57
CA MET A 59 2.46 -6.04 3.98
C MET A 59 1.64 -6.77 5.04
N ILE A 60 2.25 -7.16 6.17
CA ILE A 60 1.51 -7.79 7.29
C ILE A 60 0.43 -6.82 7.81
N LEU A 61 0.72 -5.53 7.94
CA LEU A 61 -0.27 -4.54 8.35
C LEU A 61 -1.43 -4.47 7.35
N ALA A 62 -1.15 -4.53 6.04
CA ALA A 62 -2.18 -4.58 5.00
C ALA A 62 -3.02 -5.87 5.09
N ASP A 63 -2.38 -7.03 5.26
CA ASP A 63 -3.07 -8.32 5.41
C ASP A 63 -3.98 -8.34 6.66
N LEU A 64 -3.64 -7.57 7.70
CA LEU A 64 -4.44 -7.37 8.91
C LEU A 64 -5.53 -6.29 8.77
N GLY A 65 -5.70 -5.72 7.59
CA GLY A 65 -6.80 -4.78 7.30
C GLY A 65 -6.45 -3.30 7.37
N ALA A 66 -5.19 -2.93 7.62
CA ALA A 66 -4.76 -1.54 7.54
C ALA A 66 -4.74 -1.06 6.07
N ARG A 67 -5.09 0.19 5.84
CA ARG A 67 -4.86 0.87 4.57
C ARG A 67 -3.39 1.25 4.48
N VAL A 68 -2.65 0.64 3.57
CA VAL A 68 -1.23 0.93 3.37
C VAL A 68 -1.02 1.69 2.07
N ILE A 69 -0.46 2.90 2.15
CA ILE A 69 -0.11 3.74 1.01
C ILE A 69 1.41 3.77 0.88
N LYS A 70 1.92 3.08 -0.13
CA LYS A 70 3.34 3.06 -0.46
C LYS A 70 3.71 4.29 -1.26
N VAL A 71 4.64 5.07 -0.73
CA VAL A 71 5.21 6.25 -1.40
C VAL A 71 6.49 5.82 -2.09
N GLU A 72 6.56 6.02 -3.39
CA GLU A 72 7.66 5.59 -4.24
C GLU A 72 8.29 6.79 -4.97
N GLN A 73 9.59 6.69 -5.27
CA GLN A 73 10.25 7.69 -6.10
C GLN A 73 9.70 7.67 -7.53
N PRO A 74 9.40 8.81 -8.16
CA PRO A 74 8.98 8.85 -9.55
C PRO A 74 9.97 8.17 -10.48
N GLY A 75 9.47 7.43 -11.46
CA GLY A 75 10.24 6.72 -12.49
C GLY A 75 10.81 5.38 -12.04
N SER A 76 11.66 5.34 -11.01
CA SER A 76 12.31 4.09 -10.58
C SER A 76 11.46 3.26 -9.61
N GLY A 77 10.68 3.90 -8.77
CA GLY A 77 9.93 3.23 -7.70
C GLY A 77 10.84 2.59 -6.65
N ASP A 78 10.36 1.49 -6.07
CA ASP A 78 11.13 0.64 -5.18
C ASP A 78 12.18 -0.18 -5.97
N ASP A 79 13.40 -0.31 -5.46
CA ASP A 79 14.49 -1.07 -6.10
C ASP A 79 14.09 -2.51 -6.41
N SER A 80 13.23 -3.11 -5.58
CA SER A 80 12.75 -4.47 -5.78
C SER A 80 11.88 -4.65 -7.04
N ARG A 81 11.44 -3.57 -7.67
CA ARG A 81 10.78 -3.63 -9.00
C ARG A 81 11.72 -4.14 -10.09
N ALA A 82 13.05 -3.99 -9.89
CA ALA A 82 14.08 -4.50 -10.78
C ALA A 82 14.57 -5.91 -10.42
N PHE A 83 14.03 -6.54 -9.36
CA PHE A 83 14.44 -7.88 -8.92
C PHE A 83 13.61 -8.97 -9.60
N GLY A 84 14.30 -9.99 -10.16
CA GLY A 84 13.64 -11.18 -10.70
C GLY A 84 13.11 -12.13 -9.59
N PRO A 85 12.37 -13.16 -9.97
CA PRO A 85 11.91 -13.47 -11.32
C PRO A 85 10.84 -12.52 -11.83
N PHE A 86 10.72 -12.41 -13.15
CA PHE A 86 9.72 -11.56 -13.79
C PHE A 86 8.59 -12.39 -14.39
N VAL A 87 7.35 -11.99 -14.12
CA VAL A 87 6.13 -12.58 -14.69
C VAL A 87 5.38 -11.48 -15.43
N LYS A 88 5.18 -11.64 -16.73
CA LYS A 88 4.55 -10.62 -17.61
C LYS A 88 5.18 -9.22 -17.46
N GLY A 89 6.51 -9.17 -17.37
CA GLY A 89 7.27 -7.92 -17.24
C GLY A 89 7.23 -7.26 -15.85
N LYS A 90 6.61 -7.89 -14.85
CA LYS A 90 6.55 -7.39 -13.48
C LYS A 90 7.38 -8.26 -12.54
N SER A 91 8.08 -7.64 -11.60
CA SER A 91 8.82 -8.35 -10.56
C SER A 91 7.86 -9.15 -9.68
N ALA A 92 8.03 -10.46 -9.63
CA ALA A 92 7.29 -11.31 -8.71
C ALA A 92 7.72 -11.05 -7.25
N TYR A 93 9.00 -10.70 -7.05
CA TYR A 93 9.53 -10.30 -5.75
C TYR A 93 8.81 -9.06 -5.21
N PHE A 94 8.75 -7.99 -6.00
CA PHE A 94 8.02 -6.78 -5.61
C PHE A 94 6.55 -7.07 -5.32
N SER A 95 5.89 -7.83 -6.19
CA SER A 95 4.46 -8.12 -6.08
C SER A 95 4.14 -8.95 -4.83
N SER A 96 5.01 -9.88 -4.43
CA SER A 96 4.80 -10.70 -3.24
C SER A 96 4.83 -9.88 -1.94
N LEU A 97 5.67 -8.84 -1.87
CA LEU A 97 5.88 -8.02 -0.68
C LEU A 97 4.97 -6.78 -0.61
N ASN A 98 4.37 -6.40 -1.74
CA ASN A 98 3.59 -5.17 -1.82
C ASN A 98 2.13 -5.40 -2.21
N ARG A 99 1.63 -6.64 -2.08
CA ARG A 99 0.21 -6.95 -2.26
C ARG A 99 -0.64 -6.19 -1.24
N GLY A 100 -1.83 -5.79 -1.63
CA GLY A 100 -2.77 -5.08 -0.77
C GLY A 100 -2.43 -3.62 -0.48
N LYS A 101 -1.31 -3.11 -1.03
CA LYS A 101 -0.92 -1.71 -0.86
C LYS A 101 -1.38 -0.85 -2.04
N GLU A 102 -1.80 0.37 -1.73
CA GLU A 102 -1.92 1.46 -2.71
C GLU A 102 -0.52 2.04 -2.99
N SER A 103 -0.31 2.64 -4.14
CA SER A 103 0.98 3.28 -4.48
C SER A 103 0.77 4.70 -4.99
N ILE A 104 1.64 5.61 -4.56
CA ILE A 104 1.75 6.97 -5.06
C ILE A 104 3.21 7.30 -5.34
N ALA A 105 3.47 7.95 -6.46
CA ALA A 105 4.82 8.42 -6.79
C ALA A 105 4.99 9.87 -6.34
N LEU A 106 5.96 10.13 -5.44
CA LEU A 106 6.29 11.46 -4.93
C LEU A 106 7.81 11.65 -4.89
N ASP A 107 8.29 12.79 -5.40
CA ASP A 107 9.66 13.24 -5.17
C ASP A 107 9.74 14.07 -3.88
N LEU A 108 10.13 13.45 -2.79
CA LEU A 108 10.25 14.11 -1.49
C LEU A 108 11.36 15.19 -1.43
N LYS A 109 11.98 15.52 -2.55
CA LYS A 109 12.87 16.69 -2.69
C LYS A 109 12.13 17.90 -3.26
N SER A 110 11.03 17.69 -3.98
CA SER A 110 10.17 18.73 -4.54
C SER A 110 9.25 19.30 -3.47
N ASP A 111 9.12 20.62 -3.41
CA ASP A 111 8.25 21.27 -2.43
C ASP A 111 6.76 21.00 -2.70
N GLU A 112 6.39 20.81 -3.96
CA GLU A 112 5.02 20.44 -4.35
C GLU A 112 4.66 19.06 -3.80
N ASP A 113 5.54 18.07 -3.99
CA ASP A 113 5.31 16.70 -3.52
C ASP A 113 5.42 16.57 -2.01
N LYS A 114 6.29 17.38 -1.36
CA LYS A 114 6.32 17.52 0.11
C LYS A 114 4.98 18.00 0.65
N ALA A 115 4.35 18.97 -0.01
CA ALA A 115 3.02 19.45 0.39
C ALA A 115 1.95 18.36 0.29
N ILE A 116 2.02 17.50 -0.74
CA ILE A 116 1.16 16.33 -0.87
C ILE A 116 1.45 15.31 0.23
N PHE A 117 2.73 15.04 0.49
CA PHE A 117 3.15 14.11 1.54
C PHE A 117 2.68 14.56 2.93
N HIS A 118 2.76 15.85 3.24
CA HIS A 118 2.19 16.39 4.48
C HIS A 118 0.68 16.12 4.61
N LYS A 119 -0.09 16.27 3.53
CA LYS A 119 -1.53 15.96 3.54
C LYS A 119 -1.82 14.48 3.79
N LEU A 120 -0.93 13.58 3.35
CA LEU A 120 -1.02 12.16 3.68
C LEU A 120 -0.74 11.93 5.16
N LEU A 121 0.31 12.56 5.72
CA LEU A 121 0.69 12.44 7.13
C LEU A 121 -0.39 12.96 8.10
N GLU A 122 -1.13 14.00 7.72
CA GLU A 122 -2.27 14.53 8.52
C GLU A 122 -3.36 13.48 8.77
N ARG A 123 -3.45 12.48 7.91
CA ARG A 123 -4.48 11.42 7.96
C ARG A 123 -3.91 10.05 8.31
N ALA A 124 -2.60 9.97 8.51
CA ALA A 124 -1.91 8.73 8.81
C ALA A 124 -1.85 8.48 10.32
N ASP A 125 -1.93 7.21 10.68
CA ASP A 125 -1.69 6.74 12.04
C ASP A 125 -0.24 6.28 12.21
N VAL A 126 0.36 5.73 11.16
CA VAL A 126 1.71 5.17 11.18
C VAL A 126 2.48 5.62 9.94
N LEU A 127 3.74 6.01 10.14
CA LEU A 127 4.74 6.17 9.09
C LEU A 127 5.82 5.11 9.29
N VAL A 128 6.14 4.35 8.24
CA VAL A 128 7.20 3.35 8.28
C VAL A 128 8.28 3.69 7.25
N GLU A 129 9.53 3.73 7.67
CA GLU A 129 10.68 3.96 6.78
C GLU A 129 11.83 3.00 7.09
N ASN A 130 12.70 2.73 6.12
CA ASN A 130 13.92 1.96 6.29
C ASN A 130 15.11 2.56 5.54
N PHE A 131 15.18 3.87 5.49
CA PHE A 131 16.30 4.58 4.93
C PHE A 131 17.53 4.53 5.86
N ARG A 132 18.65 4.98 5.34
CA ARG A 132 19.82 5.19 6.18
C ARG A 132 19.55 6.31 7.19
N PRO A 133 20.01 6.17 8.44
CA PRO A 133 19.91 7.24 9.44
C PRO A 133 20.37 8.59 8.89
N GLY A 134 19.61 9.64 9.16
CA GLY A 134 19.85 10.99 8.66
C GLY A 134 19.23 11.30 7.29
N THR A 135 18.62 10.33 6.60
CA THR A 135 17.97 10.58 5.31
C THR A 135 16.66 11.33 5.47
N MET A 136 15.82 10.92 6.39
CA MET A 136 14.54 11.56 6.66
C MET A 136 14.72 12.99 7.18
N GLU A 137 15.73 13.22 8.02
CA GLU A 137 16.11 14.53 8.52
C GLU A 137 16.50 15.47 7.37
N LYS A 138 17.32 15.00 6.42
CA LYS A 138 17.71 15.76 5.22
C LYS A 138 16.53 16.12 4.31
N LEU A 139 15.51 15.28 4.28
CA LEU A 139 14.28 15.54 3.53
C LEU A 139 13.32 16.48 4.26
N GLY A 140 13.58 16.75 5.55
CA GLY A 140 12.71 17.56 6.41
C GLY A 140 11.61 16.77 7.12
N PHE A 141 11.73 15.44 7.15
CA PHE A 141 10.75 14.50 7.71
C PHE A 141 11.34 13.63 8.83
N GLY A 142 12.38 14.13 9.53
CA GLY A 142 12.93 13.45 10.71
C GLY A 142 11.92 13.34 11.84
N PHE A 143 12.18 12.38 12.76
CA PHE A 143 11.27 12.10 13.89
C PHE A 143 10.88 13.33 14.67
N GLU A 144 11.84 14.17 15.10
CA GLU A 144 11.57 15.37 15.92
C GLU A 144 10.62 16.33 15.20
N THR A 145 10.86 16.59 13.90
CA THR A 145 10.04 17.49 13.08
C THR A 145 8.62 16.95 12.92
N LEU A 146 8.49 15.64 12.68
CA LEU A 146 7.17 15.04 12.47
C LEU A 146 6.43 14.87 13.79
N HIS A 147 7.11 14.55 14.88
CA HIS A 147 6.49 14.41 16.20
C HIS A 147 5.93 15.73 16.72
N GLU A 148 6.66 16.83 16.52
CA GLU A 148 6.17 18.16 16.85
C GLU A 148 4.90 18.52 16.06
N LYS A 149 4.90 18.23 14.75
CA LYS A 149 3.78 18.59 13.86
C LYS A 149 2.60 17.63 13.93
N TYR A 150 2.88 16.34 14.12
CA TYR A 150 1.90 15.26 14.14
C TYR A 150 2.08 14.36 15.37
N PRO A 151 1.75 14.84 16.59
CA PRO A 151 2.09 14.13 17.84
C PRO A 151 1.40 12.76 18.01
N ARG A 152 0.37 12.48 17.23
CA ARG A 152 -0.31 11.17 17.22
C ARG A 152 0.29 10.17 16.25
N LEU A 153 1.15 10.62 15.33
CA LEU A 153 1.76 9.78 14.32
C LEU A 153 2.78 8.83 14.97
N ILE A 154 2.61 7.54 14.77
CA ILE A 154 3.61 6.54 15.14
C ILE A 154 4.68 6.53 14.06
N TYR A 155 5.89 6.93 14.42
CA TYR A 155 7.05 6.92 13.52
C TYR A 155 7.86 5.64 13.73
N ALA A 156 7.87 4.75 12.75
CA ALA A 156 8.59 3.47 12.79
C ALA A 156 9.78 3.51 11.81
N ALA A 157 10.98 3.57 12.37
CA ALA A 157 12.23 3.55 11.61
C ALA A 157 12.93 2.20 11.74
N ALA A 158 13.20 1.54 10.61
CA ALA A 158 13.91 0.27 10.58
C ALA A 158 15.30 0.46 9.99
N SER A 159 16.34 0.25 10.78
CA SER A 159 17.73 0.25 10.31
C SER A 159 18.52 -0.88 10.98
N GLY A 160 19.61 -1.31 10.33
CA GLY A 160 20.33 -2.50 10.77
C GLY A 160 20.96 -2.38 12.16
N PHE A 161 21.33 -1.17 12.58
CA PHE A 161 21.97 -0.92 13.88
C PHE A 161 21.22 0.13 14.71
N GLY A 162 20.01 0.48 14.34
CA GLY A 162 19.25 1.55 14.99
C GLY A 162 19.75 2.95 14.65
N HIS A 163 19.07 3.97 15.17
CA HIS A 163 19.39 5.38 14.95
C HIS A 163 20.33 5.96 16.00
N THR A 164 20.63 5.21 17.06
CA THR A 164 21.50 5.62 18.18
C THR A 164 22.62 4.60 18.40
N GLY A 165 23.61 4.96 19.19
CA GLY A 165 24.73 4.09 19.52
C GLY A 165 25.89 4.12 18.51
N PRO A 166 27.00 3.41 18.80
CA PRO A 166 28.26 3.54 18.07
C PRO A 166 28.20 3.03 16.63
N TYR A 167 27.26 2.14 16.30
CA TYR A 167 27.11 1.56 14.98
C TYR A 167 26.00 2.16 14.14
N SER A 168 25.27 3.13 14.63
CA SER A 168 24.10 3.74 13.94
C SER A 168 24.39 4.22 12.51
N LYS A 169 25.62 4.65 12.23
CA LYS A 169 26.05 5.11 10.89
C LYS A 169 26.50 4.00 9.95
N ARG A 170 26.60 2.75 10.44
CA ARG A 170 27.04 1.62 9.61
C ARG A 170 25.89 1.12 8.75
N ALA A 171 26.24 0.74 7.50
CA ALA A 171 25.31 0.03 6.65
C ALA A 171 25.20 -1.43 7.16
N ALA A 172 23.99 -1.95 7.20
CA ALA A 172 23.73 -3.33 7.52
C ALA A 172 22.93 -3.97 6.39
N TYR A 173 23.61 -4.86 5.66
CA TYR A 173 22.94 -5.82 4.79
C TYR A 173 22.80 -7.16 5.53
N ASP A 174 21.96 -8.02 5.02
CA ASP A 174 21.65 -9.32 5.63
C ASP A 174 22.91 -10.10 6.05
N MET A 175 23.89 -10.26 5.16
CA MET A 175 25.15 -10.95 5.49
C MET A 175 25.93 -10.31 6.66
N VAL A 176 25.91 -8.97 6.75
CA VAL A 176 26.59 -8.26 7.83
C VAL A 176 25.90 -8.53 9.16
N VAL A 177 24.57 -8.51 9.18
CA VAL A 177 23.76 -8.78 10.37
C VAL A 177 23.92 -10.24 10.81
N GLN A 178 23.89 -11.18 9.88
CA GLN A 178 24.11 -12.61 10.17
C GLN A 178 25.51 -12.86 10.75
N ALA A 179 26.55 -12.26 10.17
CA ALA A 179 27.92 -12.41 10.66
C ALA A 179 28.10 -11.80 12.06
N MET A 180 27.64 -10.56 12.26
CA MET A 180 27.80 -9.87 13.55
C MET A 180 26.88 -10.44 14.65
N GLY A 181 25.72 -10.97 14.27
CA GLY A 181 24.80 -11.64 15.18
C GLY A 181 25.22 -13.08 15.53
N GLY A 182 26.31 -13.59 14.94
CA GLY A 182 26.81 -14.94 15.20
C GLY A 182 26.05 -16.05 14.46
N LEU A 183 25.03 -15.73 13.65
CA LEU A 183 24.24 -16.74 12.92
C LEU A 183 25.14 -17.59 12.00
N MET A 184 26.09 -16.97 11.31
CA MET A 184 27.03 -17.68 10.43
C MET A 184 27.99 -18.62 11.16
N SER A 185 28.09 -18.52 12.49
CA SER A 185 28.98 -19.42 13.27
C SER A 185 28.29 -20.71 13.67
N VAL A 186 26.97 -20.80 13.50
CA VAL A 186 26.14 -21.95 13.91
C VAL A 186 25.41 -22.62 12.73
N THR A 187 25.60 -22.10 11.54
CA THR A 187 25.16 -22.66 10.26
C THR A 187 26.38 -23.03 9.41
#